data_fe81b33d5816475302de923b07e68341
#
_entry.id   fe81b33d5816475302de923b07e68341
#
_cell.length_a   1.000
_cell.length_b   1.000
_cell.length_c   1.000
_cell.angle_alpha   90.00
_cell.angle_beta   90.00
_cell.angle_gamma   90.00
#
_symmetry.space_group_name_H-M   'P 1'
#
loop_
_entity.id
_entity.type
_entity.pdbx_description
1 polymer ?
#
loop_
_entity_poly.entity_id
_entity_poly.type
_entity_poly.pdbx_seq_one_letter_code
_entity_poly.pdbx_strand_id
1 'polypeptide(L)'
;VTEEKNILSQPMDPPLQANASAKISLAFDAKNYESMSTTVDNKEIKYRAFEYIPYVANPIDIDQQYMNIYVPEEYFNNGTINGYNTQTAPIFMPNAVGGYMPSQAMTPKMENGKPNSVLYALSRGYVVASPATRGRTNKASDGNFIGKAPAVIVDLQAATAYLHANDSAMPGNANRIITNGT
;
A
#
# COMPACT_ATOMS: atom_id res chain seq x y z
N VAL A 1 25.60 -33.29 -64.20
CA VAL A 1 26.32 -33.02 -62.96
C VAL A 1 25.55 -31.93 -62.26
N THR A 2 24.74 -32.29 -61.24
CA THR A 2 23.92 -31.35 -60.41
C THR A 2 24.60 -31.19 -59.07
N GLU A 3 25.01 -29.95 -58.74
CA GLU A 3 25.57 -29.61 -57.43
C GLU A 3 24.45 -29.55 -56.41
N GLU A 4 24.51 -30.39 -55.40
CA GLU A 4 23.73 -30.26 -54.19
C GLU A 4 24.31 -29.11 -53.30
N LYS A 5 23.53 -28.06 -53.10
CA LYS A 5 23.81 -27.03 -52.11
C LYS A 5 23.56 -27.55 -50.71
N ASN A 6 24.61 -27.76 -49.98
CA ASN A 6 24.61 -28.06 -48.54
C ASN A 6 24.12 -26.85 -47.76
N ILE A 7 22.87 -26.90 -47.22
CA ILE A 7 22.32 -25.87 -46.33
C ILE A 7 22.82 -26.18 -44.94
N LEU A 8 23.87 -25.51 -44.53
CA LEU A 8 24.34 -25.48 -43.14
C LEU A 8 23.23 -24.88 -42.24
N SER A 9 22.72 -25.72 -41.34
CA SER A 9 21.81 -25.32 -40.28
C SER A 9 22.47 -24.28 -39.40
N GLN A 10 21.91 -23.06 -39.39
CA GLN A 10 22.26 -22.03 -38.44
C GLN A 10 21.90 -22.50 -37.02
N PRO A 11 22.75 -22.27 -36.01
CA PRO A 11 22.36 -22.57 -34.64
C PRO A 11 21.18 -21.68 -34.24
N MET A 12 20.13 -22.30 -33.69
CA MET A 12 19.00 -21.56 -33.10
C MET A 12 19.50 -20.68 -31.97
N ASP A 13 19.17 -19.40 -32.05
CA ASP A 13 19.38 -18.49 -30.94
C ASP A 13 18.74 -19.05 -29.67
N PRO A 14 19.41 -18.95 -28.50
CA PRO A 14 18.81 -19.39 -27.25
C PRO A 14 17.51 -18.59 -26.99
N PRO A 15 16.48 -19.23 -26.42
CA PRO A 15 15.24 -18.52 -26.13
C PRO A 15 15.54 -17.28 -25.29
N LEU A 16 15.00 -16.13 -25.74
CA LEU A 16 15.06 -14.87 -25.00
C LEU A 16 14.70 -15.15 -23.54
N GLN A 17 15.69 -15.00 -22.66
CA GLN A 17 15.45 -15.05 -21.22
C GLN A 17 14.40 -13.97 -20.91
N ALA A 18 13.25 -14.42 -20.42
CA ALA A 18 12.25 -13.51 -19.90
C ALA A 18 12.94 -12.58 -18.90
N ASN A 19 12.97 -11.29 -19.20
CA ASN A 19 13.48 -10.27 -18.29
C ASN A 19 12.74 -10.47 -16.98
N ALA A 20 13.44 -10.92 -15.94
CA ALA A 20 12.91 -10.92 -14.59
C ALA A 20 12.49 -9.49 -14.30
N SER A 21 11.20 -9.24 -14.17
CA SER A 21 10.66 -7.92 -13.81
C SER A 21 11.45 -7.43 -12.61
N ALA A 22 12.04 -6.24 -12.70
CA ALA A 22 12.79 -5.67 -11.59
C ALA A 22 11.86 -5.63 -10.37
N LYS A 23 12.32 -6.20 -9.25
CA LYS A 23 11.55 -6.19 -8.01
C LYS A 23 11.28 -4.75 -7.58
N ILE A 24 10.05 -4.47 -7.19
CA ILE A 24 9.66 -3.16 -6.64
C ILE A 24 10.39 -2.97 -5.31
N SER A 25 11.00 -1.80 -5.11
CA SER A 25 11.58 -1.44 -3.81
C SER A 25 10.47 -1.28 -2.77
N LEU A 26 10.64 -1.89 -1.60
CA LEU A 26 9.74 -1.75 -0.46
C LEU A 26 10.27 -0.75 0.58
N ALA A 27 11.30 0.03 0.26
CA ALA A 27 11.74 1.11 1.12
C ALA A 27 10.74 2.28 1.09
N PHE A 28 10.37 2.78 2.26
CA PHE A 28 9.51 3.96 2.35
C PHE A 28 10.23 5.20 1.80
N ASP A 29 9.63 5.88 0.83
CA ASP A 29 10.15 7.13 0.28
C ASP A 29 9.44 8.33 0.90
N ALA A 30 10.08 8.94 1.89
CA ALA A 30 9.57 10.11 2.60
C ALA A 30 9.46 11.38 1.73
N LYS A 31 9.97 11.36 0.49
CA LYS A 31 9.94 12.51 -0.44
C LYS A 31 8.78 12.42 -1.44
N ASN A 32 8.22 11.23 -1.63
CA ASN A 32 7.13 11.00 -2.58
C ASN A 32 5.78 11.17 -1.90
N TYR A 33 5.36 12.41 -1.65
CA TYR A 33 4.09 12.72 -0.99
C TYR A 33 3.39 13.92 -1.61
N GLU A 34 2.11 14.03 -1.34
CA GLU A 34 1.28 15.20 -1.60
C GLU A 34 0.89 15.87 -0.27
N SER A 35 1.05 17.22 -0.21
CA SER A 35 0.64 17.99 0.98
C SER A 35 -0.85 18.26 0.93
N MET A 36 -1.55 17.88 1.97
CA MET A 36 -3.00 17.99 2.08
C MET A 36 -3.41 18.78 3.32
N SER A 37 -4.54 19.48 3.23
CA SER A 37 -5.19 20.08 4.39
C SER A 37 -6.70 19.94 4.31
N THR A 38 -7.34 19.86 5.47
CA THR A 38 -8.79 19.87 5.60
C THR A 38 -9.18 20.42 6.97
N THR A 39 -10.44 20.74 7.16
CA THR A 39 -10.95 21.28 8.43
C THR A 39 -11.86 20.26 9.12
N VAL A 40 -11.58 19.94 10.37
CA VAL A 40 -12.40 19.10 11.24
C VAL A 40 -12.69 19.87 12.53
N ASP A 41 -13.94 20.03 12.89
CA ASP A 41 -14.38 20.75 14.12
C ASP A 41 -13.74 22.15 14.24
N ASN A 42 -13.74 22.93 13.14
CA ASN A 42 -13.12 24.26 13.04
C ASN A 42 -11.58 24.28 13.25
N LYS A 43 -10.93 23.12 13.24
CA LYS A 43 -9.48 23.00 13.32
C LYS A 43 -8.92 22.54 11.97
N GLU A 44 -7.92 23.24 11.45
CA GLU A 44 -7.19 22.82 10.27
C GLU A 44 -6.33 21.60 10.60
N ILE A 45 -6.45 20.54 9.80
CA ILE A 45 -5.65 19.31 9.86
C ILE A 45 -4.79 19.27 8.60
N LYS A 46 -3.48 19.38 8.79
CA LYS A 46 -2.48 19.26 7.72
C LYS A 46 -1.83 17.90 7.78
N TYR A 47 -1.65 17.27 6.62
CA TYR A 47 -1.04 15.95 6.56
C TYR A 47 -0.35 15.72 5.22
N ARG A 48 0.59 14.77 5.18
CA ARG A 48 1.20 14.25 3.96
C ARG A 48 0.50 12.98 3.56
N ALA A 49 0.12 12.90 2.28
CA ALA A 49 -0.47 11.74 1.66
C ALA A 49 0.60 11.00 0.84
N PHE A 50 0.88 9.76 1.21
CA PHE A 50 1.73 8.83 0.47
C PHE A 50 0.82 7.75 -0.09
N GLU A 51 0.49 7.83 -1.37
CA GLU A 51 -0.52 6.97 -1.97
C GLU A 51 0.06 5.96 -2.95
N TYR A 52 -0.67 4.87 -3.17
CA TYR A 52 -0.31 3.78 -4.07
C TYR A 52 1.05 3.12 -3.76
N ILE A 53 1.40 2.96 -2.47
CA ILE A 53 2.63 2.31 -2.04
C ILE A 53 2.47 0.80 -2.14
N PRO A 54 3.21 0.09 -3.01
CA PRO A 54 3.21 -1.37 -3.05
C PRO A 54 3.77 -1.94 -1.75
N TYR A 55 3.09 -2.90 -1.14
CA TYR A 55 3.54 -3.56 0.08
C TYR A 55 4.13 -4.96 -0.18
N VAL A 56 4.23 -5.37 -1.44
CA VAL A 56 4.91 -6.59 -1.90
C VAL A 56 5.82 -6.28 -3.09
N ALA A 57 7.01 -6.89 -3.12
CA ALA A 57 8.01 -6.63 -4.17
C ALA A 57 7.62 -7.18 -5.56
N ASN A 58 6.77 -8.21 -5.59
CA ASN A 58 6.26 -8.82 -6.81
C ASN A 58 4.74 -8.98 -6.67
N PRO A 59 3.95 -7.91 -6.86
CA PRO A 59 2.50 -8.00 -6.73
C PRO A 59 1.92 -8.91 -7.81
N ILE A 60 0.96 -9.73 -7.43
CA ILE A 60 0.12 -10.49 -8.36
C ILE A 60 -0.87 -9.56 -9.05
N ASP A 61 -1.33 -8.54 -8.31
CA ASP A 61 -2.23 -7.49 -8.79
C ASP A 61 -1.82 -6.17 -8.14
N ILE A 62 -1.15 -5.31 -8.93
CA ILE A 62 -0.64 -4.01 -8.44
C ILE A 62 -1.78 -3.07 -8.04
N ASP A 63 -2.94 -3.19 -8.65
CA ASP A 63 -4.12 -2.37 -8.39
C ASP A 63 -4.87 -2.78 -7.11
N GLN A 64 -4.43 -3.89 -6.48
CA GLN A 64 -5.00 -4.43 -5.26
C GLN A 64 -3.96 -4.68 -4.15
N GLN A 65 -2.67 -4.65 -4.45
CA GLN A 65 -1.61 -4.92 -3.47
C GLN A 65 -0.79 -3.67 -3.19
N TYR A 66 -1.48 -2.60 -2.81
CA TYR A 66 -0.89 -1.31 -2.40
C TYR A 66 -1.56 -0.80 -1.12
N MET A 67 -0.97 0.21 -0.51
CA MET A 67 -1.60 0.94 0.59
C MET A 67 -1.39 2.45 0.45
N ASN A 68 -2.26 3.21 1.09
CA ASN A 68 -2.11 4.63 1.29
C ASN A 68 -1.69 4.89 2.73
N ILE A 69 -0.69 5.75 2.91
CA ILE A 69 -0.21 6.18 4.23
C ILE A 69 -0.45 7.68 4.37
N TYR A 70 -1.05 8.07 5.48
CA TYR A 70 -1.31 9.47 5.82
C TYR A 70 -0.66 9.81 7.14
N VAL A 71 0.13 10.88 7.15
CA VAL A 71 0.94 11.28 8.32
C VAL A 71 0.66 12.75 8.64
N PRO A 72 0.28 13.09 9.89
CA PRO A 72 0.16 14.49 10.29
C PRO A 72 1.44 15.27 10.02
N GLU A 73 1.29 16.49 9.45
CA GLU A 73 2.43 17.34 9.07
C GLU A 73 3.32 17.70 10.27
N GLU A 74 2.75 17.81 11.46
CA GLU A 74 3.46 18.13 12.70
C GLU A 74 4.63 17.18 12.98
N TYR A 75 4.52 15.90 12.60
CA TYR A 75 5.57 14.91 12.87
C TYR A 75 6.83 15.10 12.04
N PHE A 76 6.75 15.84 10.93
CA PHE A 76 7.92 16.20 10.13
C PHE A 76 8.63 17.46 10.66
N ASN A 77 7.99 18.17 11.58
CA ASN A 77 8.50 19.39 12.21
C ASN A 77 8.79 19.20 13.73
N ASN A 78 9.02 17.97 14.16
CA ASN A 78 9.23 17.59 15.56
C ASN A 78 8.09 18.02 16.50
N GLY A 79 6.88 18.18 15.95
CA GLY A 79 5.68 18.55 16.70
C GLY A 79 5.02 17.34 17.39
N THR A 80 3.98 17.64 18.15
CA THR A 80 3.17 16.64 18.86
C THR A 80 1.68 16.92 18.67
N ILE A 81 0.88 15.84 18.64
CA ILE A 81 -0.58 15.92 18.64
C ILE A 81 -1.10 14.98 19.73
N ASN A 82 -1.90 15.48 20.66
CA ASN A 82 -2.48 14.73 21.77
C ASN A 82 -1.44 13.89 22.56
N GLY A 83 -0.22 14.42 22.73
CA GLY A 83 0.89 13.73 23.41
C GLY A 83 1.64 12.71 22.56
N TYR A 84 1.25 12.47 21.33
CA TYR A 84 1.99 11.65 20.38
C TYR A 84 3.02 12.45 19.60
N ASN A 85 4.11 11.84 19.26
CA ASN A 85 5.15 12.35 18.36
C ASN A 85 5.45 11.35 17.25
N THR A 86 6.43 11.66 16.40
CA THR A 86 6.82 10.82 15.26
C THR A 86 7.16 9.36 15.63
N GLN A 87 7.60 9.09 16.88
CA GLN A 87 8.02 7.74 17.33
C GLN A 87 6.95 7.03 18.17
N THR A 88 5.98 7.77 18.72
CA THR A 88 4.99 7.23 19.65
C THR A 88 3.58 7.17 19.08
N ALA A 89 3.33 7.81 17.96
CA ALA A 89 2.01 7.82 17.33
C ALA A 89 1.58 6.39 16.95
N PRO A 90 0.39 5.94 17.37
CA PRO A 90 -0.15 4.67 16.90
C PRO A 90 -0.39 4.72 15.39
N ILE A 91 -0.32 3.56 14.73
CA ILE A 91 -0.71 3.41 13.33
C ILE A 91 -2.11 2.83 13.29
N PHE A 92 -3.07 3.60 12.77
CA PHE A 92 -4.41 3.11 12.49
C PHE A 92 -4.43 2.45 11.11
N MET A 93 -4.77 1.16 11.06
CA MET A 93 -4.82 0.36 9.84
C MET A 93 -6.26 -0.08 9.56
N PRO A 94 -7.12 0.83 9.05
CA PRO A 94 -8.45 0.45 8.62
C PRO A 94 -8.38 -0.42 7.38
N ASN A 95 -9.23 -1.43 7.28
CA ASN A 95 -9.44 -2.18 6.06
C ASN A 95 -10.92 -2.15 5.69
N ALA A 96 -11.19 -2.06 4.39
CA ALA A 96 -12.55 -2.01 3.85
C ALA A 96 -13.05 -3.39 3.39
N VAL A 97 -12.38 -4.45 3.82
CA VAL A 97 -12.73 -5.82 3.44
C VAL A 97 -14.09 -6.19 4.04
N GLY A 98 -14.96 -6.74 3.21
CA GLY A 98 -16.24 -7.32 3.65
C GLY A 98 -16.54 -8.57 2.82
N GLY A 99 -16.83 -9.71 3.46
CA GLY A 99 -17.18 -10.96 2.78
C GLY A 99 -16.13 -11.48 1.80
N TYR A 100 -14.83 -11.23 2.04
CA TYR A 100 -13.73 -11.57 1.14
C TYR A 100 -13.81 -10.90 -0.25
N MET A 101 -14.50 -9.76 -0.35
CA MET A 101 -14.51 -8.96 -1.58
C MET A 101 -13.20 -8.16 -1.69
N PRO A 102 -12.77 -7.78 -2.92
CA PRO A 102 -11.67 -6.85 -3.08
C PRO A 102 -11.96 -5.53 -2.38
N SER A 103 -10.95 -4.92 -1.79
CA SER A 103 -11.08 -3.60 -1.17
C SER A 103 -10.02 -2.63 -1.69
N GLN A 104 -10.42 -1.36 -1.82
CA GLN A 104 -9.51 -0.27 -2.11
C GLN A 104 -9.02 0.37 -0.81
N ALA A 105 -7.85 1.03 -0.85
CA ALA A 105 -7.37 1.82 0.26
C ALA A 105 -8.34 2.98 0.56
N MET A 106 -8.62 3.19 1.85
CA MET A 106 -9.46 4.31 2.30
C MET A 106 -8.68 5.63 2.26
N THR A 107 -9.39 6.72 2.02
CA THR A 107 -8.83 8.08 1.97
C THR A 107 -9.48 8.98 3.02
N PRO A 108 -8.77 10.02 3.53
CA PRO A 108 -9.35 11.00 4.45
C PRO A 108 -10.44 11.79 3.75
N LYS A 109 -11.64 11.85 4.31
CA LYS A 109 -12.74 12.66 3.77
C LYS A 109 -13.80 13.00 4.81
N MET A 110 -14.55 14.07 4.52
CA MET A 110 -15.78 14.39 5.23
C MET A 110 -16.96 13.66 4.57
N GLU A 111 -17.76 12.98 5.35
CA GLU A 111 -18.97 12.27 4.91
C GLU A 111 -20.17 12.74 5.72
N ASN A 112 -21.18 13.30 5.06
CA ASN A 112 -22.37 13.84 5.74
C ASN A 112 -22.05 14.82 6.87
N GLY A 113 -21.05 15.70 6.66
CA GLY A 113 -20.63 16.70 7.63
C GLY A 113 -19.78 16.16 8.80
N LYS A 114 -19.35 14.91 8.76
CA LYS A 114 -18.48 14.28 9.76
C LYS A 114 -17.22 13.70 9.11
N PRO A 115 -16.08 13.70 9.82
CA PRO A 115 -14.90 13.01 9.35
C PRO A 115 -15.14 11.50 9.32
N ASN A 116 -14.68 10.83 8.25
CA ASN A 116 -14.63 9.37 8.25
C ASN A 116 -13.55 8.88 9.22
N SER A 117 -13.44 7.56 9.43
CA SER A 117 -12.49 6.98 10.40
C SER A 117 -11.03 7.36 10.13
N VAL A 118 -10.63 7.47 8.85
CA VAL A 118 -9.27 7.86 8.44
C VAL A 118 -8.97 9.31 8.83
N LEU A 119 -9.85 10.23 8.47
CA LEU A 119 -9.68 11.65 8.79
C LEU A 119 -9.80 11.89 10.31
N TYR A 120 -10.70 11.19 10.99
CA TYR A 120 -10.81 11.26 12.43
C TYR A 120 -9.54 10.79 13.15
N ALA A 121 -8.96 9.66 12.73
CA ALA A 121 -7.69 9.17 13.27
C ALA A 121 -6.55 10.18 13.09
N LEU A 122 -6.42 10.79 11.90
CA LEU A 122 -5.46 11.86 11.64
C LEU A 122 -5.66 13.06 12.58
N SER A 123 -6.90 13.50 12.79
CA SER A 123 -7.21 14.63 13.69
C SER A 123 -6.83 14.35 15.15
N ARG A 124 -6.70 13.07 15.50
CA ARG A 124 -6.28 12.63 16.85
C ARG A 124 -4.79 12.36 16.97
N GLY A 125 -4.02 12.55 15.89
CA GLY A 125 -2.57 12.37 15.87
C GLY A 125 -2.12 10.95 15.54
N TYR A 126 -2.99 10.11 15.00
CA TYR A 126 -2.58 8.79 14.52
C TYR A 126 -1.98 8.91 13.11
N VAL A 127 -0.97 8.11 12.82
CA VAL A 127 -0.60 7.77 11.46
C VAL A 127 -1.63 6.79 10.93
N VAL A 128 -2.03 6.92 9.66
CA VAL A 128 -2.98 5.99 9.05
C VAL A 128 -2.27 5.24 7.93
N ALA A 129 -2.42 3.92 7.92
CA ALA A 129 -1.98 3.05 6.82
C ALA A 129 -3.15 2.19 6.37
N SER A 130 -3.77 2.54 5.24
CA SER A 130 -4.95 1.84 4.72
C SER A 130 -4.56 0.97 3.53
N PRO A 131 -4.54 -0.38 3.68
CA PRO A 131 -4.25 -1.28 2.57
C PRO A 131 -5.46 -1.51 1.68
N ALA A 132 -5.23 -1.57 0.37
CA ALA A 132 -6.07 -2.28 -0.57
C ALA A 132 -5.74 -3.77 -0.50
N THR A 133 -6.67 -4.64 -0.82
CA THR A 133 -6.44 -6.09 -0.83
C THR A 133 -7.14 -6.76 -2.00
N ARG A 134 -6.55 -7.85 -2.48
CA ARG A 134 -7.26 -8.76 -3.38
C ARG A 134 -8.46 -9.36 -2.67
N GLY A 135 -9.43 -9.83 -3.45
CA GLY A 135 -10.60 -10.52 -2.93
C GLY A 135 -11.09 -11.62 -3.87
N ARG A 136 -12.07 -12.38 -3.43
CA ARG A 136 -12.56 -13.60 -4.09
C ARG A 136 -13.00 -13.44 -5.55
N THR A 137 -13.29 -12.21 -5.99
CA THR A 137 -13.72 -11.91 -7.35
C THR A 137 -12.60 -11.45 -8.27
N ASN A 138 -11.40 -11.14 -7.75
CA ASN A 138 -10.27 -10.75 -8.59
C ASN A 138 -9.83 -11.90 -9.49
N LYS A 139 -9.58 -11.58 -10.75
CA LYS A 139 -9.08 -12.50 -11.77
C LYS A 139 -7.86 -11.91 -12.45
N ALA A 140 -6.91 -12.77 -12.78
CA ALA A 140 -5.83 -12.46 -13.70
C ALA A 140 -6.34 -12.37 -15.14
N SER A 141 -5.48 -11.92 -16.05
CA SER A 141 -5.80 -11.78 -17.49
C SER A 141 -6.16 -13.12 -18.17
N ASP A 142 -5.69 -14.25 -17.62
CA ASP A 142 -6.02 -15.61 -18.08
C ASP A 142 -7.36 -16.13 -17.52
N GLY A 143 -8.08 -15.31 -16.73
CA GLY A 143 -9.36 -15.64 -16.13
C GLY A 143 -9.28 -16.42 -14.81
N ASN A 144 -8.10 -16.81 -14.36
CA ASN A 144 -7.91 -17.50 -13.09
C ASN A 144 -8.16 -16.57 -11.91
N PHE A 145 -8.81 -17.08 -10.86
CA PHE A 145 -9.02 -16.34 -9.62
C PHE A 145 -7.71 -16.20 -8.84
N ILE A 146 -7.34 -14.97 -8.50
CA ILE A 146 -6.10 -14.61 -7.79
C ILE A 146 -6.31 -14.09 -6.37
N GLY A 147 -7.56 -13.95 -5.93
CA GLY A 147 -7.92 -13.38 -4.63
C GLY A 147 -8.79 -14.26 -3.76
N LYS A 148 -8.91 -15.58 -4.06
CA LYS A 148 -9.60 -16.54 -3.17
C LYS A 148 -8.89 -16.64 -1.81
N ALA A 149 -9.63 -17.08 -0.80
CA ALA A 149 -9.04 -17.34 0.52
C ALA A 149 -7.78 -18.24 0.39
N PRO A 150 -6.66 -17.92 1.07
CA PRO A 150 -6.49 -16.90 2.11
C PRO A 150 -5.92 -15.55 1.61
N ALA A 151 -6.05 -15.18 0.35
CA ALA A 151 -5.35 -14.04 -0.26
C ALA A 151 -5.48 -12.73 0.53
N VAL A 152 -6.69 -12.41 1.05
CA VAL A 152 -6.93 -11.21 1.88
C VAL A 152 -6.03 -11.20 3.11
N ILE A 153 -5.92 -12.32 3.81
CA ILE A 153 -5.11 -12.44 5.02
C ILE A 153 -3.61 -12.28 4.69
N VAL A 154 -3.17 -12.87 3.59
CA VAL A 154 -1.78 -12.76 3.12
C VAL A 154 -1.46 -11.30 2.76
N ASP A 155 -2.39 -10.60 2.10
CA ASP A 155 -2.21 -9.19 1.74
C ASP A 155 -2.14 -8.30 3.00
N LEU A 156 -3.03 -8.49 3.97
CA LEU A 156 -3.00 -7.74 5.24
C LEU A 156 -1.73 -8.04 6.06
N GLN A 157 -1.25 -9.28 6.06
CA GLN A 157 0.03 -9.64 6.69
C GLN A 157 1.22 -8.96 5.98
N ALA A 158 1.21 -8.93 4.65
CA ALA A 158 2.27 -8.26 3.88
C ALA A 158 2.28 -6.74 4.13
N ALA A 159 1.11 -6.09 4.18
CA ALA A 159 0.99 -4.68 4.53
C ALA A 159 1.52 -4.41 5.95
N THR A 160 1.18 -5.25 6.92
CA THR A 160 1.70 -5.16 8.29
C THR A 160 3.22 -5.35 8.33
N ALA A 161 3.76 -6.33 7.61
CA ALA A 161 5.20 -6.56 7.52
C ALA A 161 5.94 -5.37 6.89
N TYR A 162 5.34 -4.71 5.89
CA TYR A 162 5.87 -3.48 5.31
C TYR A 162 6.03 -2.38 6.37
N LEU A 163 5.01 -2.17 7.22
CA LEU A 163 5.06 -1.15 8.27
C LEU A 163 6.17 -1.45 9.28
N HIS A 164 6.32 -2.71 9.71
CA HIS A 164 7.42 -3.10 10.61
C HIS A 164 8.80 -2.93 9.96
N ALA A 165 8.95 -3.29 8.70
CA ALA A 165 10.22 -3.16 7.98
C ALA A 165 10.66 -1.69 7.81
N ASN A 166 9.69 -0.76 7.75
CA ASN A 166 9.94 0.67 7.55
C ASN A 166 9.75 1.52 8.82
N ASP A 167 9.57 0.91 9.99
CA ASP A 167 9.29 1.60 11.27
C ASP A 167 10.31 2.70 11.60
N SER A 168 11.60 2.48 11.30
CA SER A 168 12.65 3.48 11.51
C SER A 168 12.71 4.57 10.43
N ALA A 169 12.07 4.37 9.29
CA ALA A 169 12.13 5.26 8.12
C ALA A 169 10.89 6.16 7.99
N MET A 170 9.82 5.87 8.70
CA MET A 170 8.55 6.58 8.62
C MET A 170 8.04 6.98 10.01
N PRO A 171 7.28 8.09 10.13
CA PRO A 171 6.57 8.41 11.37
C PRO A 171 5.55 7.34 11.73
N GLY A 172 5.32 7.17 13.05
CA GLY A 172 4.44 6.16 13.62
C GLY A 172 5.22 5.05 14.30
N ASN A 173 4.55 4.25 15.09
CA ASN A 173 5.12 3.13 15.83
C ASN A 173 4.47 1.82 15.39
N ALA A 174 5.18 1.02 14.60
CA ALA A 174 4.65 -0.23 14.07
C ALA A 174 4.41 -1.31 15.15
N ASN A 175 4.87 -1.11 16.38
CA ASN A 175 4.51 -1.96 17.51
C ASN A 175 3.14 -1.56 18.13
N ARG A 176 2.48 -0.54 17.60
CA ARG A 176 1.18 0.00 18.06
C ARG A 176 0.20 0.14 16.91
N ILE A 177 0.02 -0.93 16.16
CA ILE A 177 -0.95 -1.00 15.06
C ILE A 177 -2.33 -1.30 15.63
N ILE A 178 -3.31 -0.49 15.25
CA ILE A 178 -4.73 -0.64 15.60
C ILE A 178 -5.48 -0.92 14.30
N THR A 179 -6.08 -2.09 14.20
CA THR A 179 -6.85 -2.49 13.02
C THR A 179 -8.34 -2.25 13.25
N ASN A 180 -9.05 -1.92 12.17
CA ASN A 180 -10.51 -1.81 12.14
C ASN A 180 -11.01 -2.31 10.79
N GLY A 181 -12.04 -3.15 10.81
CA GLY A 181 -12.68 -3.73 9.63
C GLY A 181 -13.47 -4.98 9.98
N THR A 182 -14.23 -5.53 9.03
CA THR A 182 -15.05 -6.73 9.20
C THR A 182 -14.72 -7.80 8.16
#